data_d0e5db0730870741a1601e2ac873c3b5
#
_entry.id   d0e5db0730870741a1601e2ac873c3b5
#
_cell.length_a   1.000
_cell.length_b   1.000
_cell.length_c   1.000
_cell.angle_alpha   90.00
_cell.angle_beta   90.00
_cell.angle_gamma   90.00
#
_symmetry.space_group_name_H-M   'P 1'
#
loop_
_entity.id
_entity.type
_entity.pdbx_description
1 polymer ?
#
loop_
_entity_poly.entity_id
_entity_poly.type
_entity_poly.pdbx_seq_one_letter_code
_entity_poly.pdbx_strand_id
1 'polypeptide(L)'
;MAKYVTIMDIARELGISKSTVSRALSGDTGNVKAETLQKILATAELMGYHRNELAVNFRQQSTHNIGIIIPEIVTTFYMTFINEAQAILRKQGYKVMIAISNENPEQERENILMMEQLRVDGILMSACDKEHNVDLYNKVIERGIPIVFFDRTVEKVKASQVHMDDYIMSFFMVEALLRKGYKHIIHIPGPAYIRNSYERLRGYRDALEKFHIEYQAQDVLSPALSAEEGSWVMERFLEKNVPFDAVFGFTETAVLGAKSAIQKRGLRIPEDVALCCMSGTALASLVHPQLTVVEQPIEKMAQESCRLLLEHIADGYRRIEEIALRGETVIREST
;
A
#
# COMPACT_ATOMS: atom_id res chain seq x y z
N MET A 1 6.99 36.53 -9.09
CA MET A 1 6.50 35.37 -9.82
C MET A 1 7.39 35.12 -11.02
N ALA A 2 7.89 33.91 -11.21
CA ALA A 2 8.64 33.55 -12.41
C ALA A 2 7.73 33.71 -13.65
N LYS A 3 8.20 34.48 -14.62
CA LYS A 3 7.46 34.77 -15.87
C LYS A 3 7.74 33.61 -16.84
N TYR A 4 6.86 32.62 -16.88
CA TYR A 4 6.99 31.50 -17.82
C TYR A 4 6.68 31.97 -19.25
N VAL A 5 7.50 31.51 -20.20
CA VAL A 5 7.25 31.73 -21.64
C VAL A 5 5.95 31.03 -22.04
N THR A 6 5.10 31.70 -22.78
CA THR A 6 3.80 31.18 -23.22
C THR A 6 3.78 30.90 -24.72
N ILE A 7 2.79 30.11 -25.19
CA ILE A 7 2.52 29.91 -26.62
C ILE A 7 2.35 31.25 -27.36
N MET A 8 1.81 32.27 -26.67
CA MET A 8 1.63 33.59 -27.26
C MET A 8 2.96 34.32 -27.50
N ASP A 9 3.94 34.11 -26.64
CA ASP A 9 5.27 34.72 -26.80
C ASP A 9 6.00 34.11 -27.99
N ILE A 10 5.94 32.78 -28.16
CA ILE A 10 6.48 32.09 -29.34
C ILE A 10 5.77 32.53 -30.63
N ALA A 11 4.44 32.66 -30.61
CA ALA A 11 3.65 33.14 -31.75
C ALA A 11 4.03 34.54 -32.16
N ARG A 12 4.29 35.42 -31.17
CA ARG A 12 4.72 36.80 -31.42
C ARG A 12 6.13 36.86 -32.01
N GLU A 13 7.07 36.07 -31.47
CA GLU A 13 8.46 35.99 -31.95
C GLU A 13 8.55 35.53 -33.40
N LEU A 14 7.73 34.55 -33.78
CA LEU A 14 7.72 33.97 -35.13
C LEU A 14 6.77 34.68 -36.11
N GLY A 15 5.94 35.62 -35.67
CA GLY A 15 4.93 36.29 -36.50
C GLY A 15 3.84 35.37 -37.05
N ILE A 16 3.52 34.30 -36.31
CA ILE A 16 2.53 33.29 -36.73
C ILE A 16 1.34 33.19 -35.74
N SER A 17 0.28 32.50 -36.14
CA SER A 17 -0.90 32.38 -35.29
C SER A 17 -0.64 31.50 -34.05
N LYS A 18 -1.25 31.84 -32.90
CA LYS A 18 -1.26 31.03 -31.68
C LYS A 18 -1.74 29.59 -31.96
N SER A 19 -2.70 29.41 -32.84
CA SER A 19 -3.24 28.10 -33.20
C SER A 19 -2.23 27.23 -33.95
N THR A 20 -1.37 27.83 -34.77
CA THR A 20 -0.29 27.13 -35.48
C THR A 20 0.78 26.64 -34.49
N VAL A 21 1.22 27.50 -33.57
CA VAL A 21 2.16 27.13 -32.51
C VAL A 21 1.57 26.04 -31.60
N SER A 22 0.30 26.20 -31.21
CA SER A 22 -0.37 25.22 -30.35
C SER A 22 -0.44 23.83 -30.98
N ARG A 23 -0.80 23.75 -32.30
CA ARG A 23 -0.83 22.48 -33.04
C ARG A 23 0.56 21.85 -33.15
N ALA A 24 1.54 22.64 -33.55
CA ALA A 24 2.92 22.18 -33.68
C ALA A 24 3.44 21.56 -32.34
N LEU A 25 3.21 22.24 -31.20
CA LEU A 25 3.66 21.80 -29.87
C LEU A 25 2.79 20.69 -29.27
N SER A 26 1.58 20.43 -29.80
CA SER A 26 0.73 19.33 -29.36
C SER A 26 0.92 18.03 -30.15
N GLY A 27 1.78 18.02 -31.16
CA GLY A 27 2.00 16.85 -32.04
C GLY A 27 0.98 16.71 -33.16
N ASP A 28 -0.03 17.61 -33.27
CA ASP A 28 -0.96 17.67 -34.39
C ASP A 28 -0.29 18.40 -35.59
N THR A 29 0.64 17.68 -36.24
CA THR A 29 1.50 18.23 -37.29
C THR A 29 0.88 18.14 -38.68
N GLY A 30 -0.28 17.50 -38.87
CA GLY A 30 -0.89 17.24 -40.17
C GLY A 30 -1.18 18.50 -41.02
N ASN A 31 -1.33 19.65 -40.35
CA ASN A 31 -1.62 20.95 -40.98
C ASN A 31 -0.50 22.00 -40.79
N VAL A 32 0.72 21.57 -40.38
CA VAL A 32 1.87 22.45 -40.17
C VAL A 32 3.01 22.03 -41.11
N LYS A 33 3.47 22.98 -41.97
CA LYS A 33 4.59 22.71 -42.87
C LYS A 33 5.84 22.31 -42.08
N ALA A 34 6.63 21.32 -42.52
CA ALA A 34 7.79 20.81 -41.84
C ALA A 34 8.82 21.90 -41.44
N GLU A 35 9.06 22.86 -42.35
CA GLU A 35 9.96 23.99 -42.05
C GLU A 35 9.43 24.88 -40.90
N THR A 36 8.10 25.13 -40.87
CA THR A 36 7.46 25.91 -39.81
C THR A 36 7.49 25.17 -38.48
N LEU A 37 7.31 23.85 -38.51
CA LEU A 37 7.40 23.01 -37.33
C LEU A 37 8.81 23.07 -36.69
N GLN A 38 9.85 22.95 -37.51
CA GLN A 38 11.24 23.05 -37.04
C GLN A 38 11.54 24.43 -36.41
N LYS A 39 11.06 25.51 -37.04
CA LYS A 39 11.22 26.87 -36.49
C LYS A 39 10.52 27.03 -35.14
N ILE A 40 9.30 26.49 -34.99
CA ILE A 40 8.55 26.54 -33.74
C ILE A 40 9.28 25.77 -32.62
N LEU A 41 9.75 24.54 -32.91
CA LEU A 41 10.45 23.71 -31.93
C LEU A 41 11.77 24.36 -31.48
N ALA A 42 12.59 24.87 -32.42
CA ALA A 42 13.83 25.56 -32.11
C ALA A 42 13.62 26.83 -31.31
N THR A 43 12.59 27.63 -31.65
CA THR A 43 12.24 28.86 -30.90
C THR A 43 11.73 28.53 -29.50
N ALA A 44 10.91 27.50 -29.35
CA ALA A 44 10.40 27.03 -28.06
C ALA A 44 11.55 26.60 -27.13
N GLU A 45 12.51 25.86 -27.66
CA GLU A 45 13.72 25.45 -26.92
C GLU A 45 14.60 26.65 -26.54
N LEU A 46 14.88 27.55 -27.48
CA LEU A 46 15.69 28.75 -27.25
C LEU A 46 15.07 29.67 -26.20
N MET A 47 13.76 29.83 -26.19
CA MET A 47 13.03 30.66 -25.23
C MET A 47 12.80 29.94 -23.88
N GLY A 48 13.17 28.68 -23.74
CA GLY A 48 12.90 27.90 -22.52
C GLY A 48 11.41 27.65 -22.28
N TYR A 49 10.63 27.44 -23.35
CA TYR A 49 9.22 27.15 -23.23
C TYR A 49 9.00 25.76 -22.64
N HIS A 50 8.29 25.71 -21.53
CA HIS A 50 7.75 24.46 -20.98
C HIS A 50 6.25 24.40 -21.25
N ARG A 51 5.81 23.29 -21.84
CA ARG A 51 4.39 23.05 -22.12
C ARG A 51 3.60 23.16 -20.81
N ASN A 52 2.61 24.00 -20.79
CA ASN A 52 1.70 24.09 -19.65
C ASN A 52 0.74 22.89 -19.66
N GLU A 53 1.16 21.82 -18.96
CA GLU A 53 0.36 20.60 -18.86
C GLU A 53 -1.01 20.85 -18.22
N LEU A 54 -1.13 21.82 -17.30
CA LEU A 54 -2.41 22.20 -16.69
C LEU A 54 -3.43 22.67 -17.73
N ALA A 55 -2.98 23.45 -18.72
CA ALA A 55 -3.87 23.94 -19.79
C ALA A 55 -4.25 22.84 -20.79
N VAL A 56 -3.39 21.84 -20.96
CA VAL A 56 -3.66 20.66 -21.82
C VAL A 56 -4.61 19.70 -21.12
N ASN A 57 -4.34 19.37 -19.88
CA ASN A 57 -5.11 18.47 -19.02
C ASN A 57 -6.54 19.01 -18.82
N PHE A 58 -6.71 20.33 -18.71
CA PHE A 58 -8.03 20.95 -18.65
C PHE A 58 -8.90 20.69 -19.89
N ARG A 59 -8.28 20.61 -21.11
CA ARG A 59 -8.99 20.25 -22.34
C ARG A 59 -9.29 18.77 -22.47
N GLN A 60 -8.42 17.92 -21.92
CA GLN A 60 -8.53 16.46 -22.00
C GLN A 60 -9.37 15.87 -20.85
N GLN A 61 -9.76 16.66 -19.87
CA GLN A 61 -10.43 16.23 -18.63
C GLN A 61 -9.69 15.11 -17.87
N SER A 62 -8.37 15.00 -18.08
CA SER A 62 -7.47 14.06 -17.44
C SER A 62 -6.16 14.75 -17.08
N THR A 63 -5.65 14.48 -15.90
CA THR A 63 -4.37 15.05 -15.43
C THR A 63 -3.21 14.11 -15.66
N HIS A 64 -3.47 12.86 -16.00
CA HIS A 64 -2.52 11.76 -16.04
C HIS A 64 -1.72 11.62 -14.72
N ASN A 65 -2.36 11.95 -13.59
CA ASN A 65 -1.82 11.77 -12.25
C ASN A 65 -2.66 10.74 -11.49
N ILE A 66 -1.99 9.82 -10.82
CA ILE A 66 -2.60 8.87 -9.88
C ILE A 66 -2.09 9.18 -8.48
N GLY A 67 -3.00 9.26 -7.51
CA GLY A 67 -2.66 9.31 -6.09
C GLY A 67 -2.38 7.92 -5.54
N ILE A 68 -1.34 7.78 -4.73
CA ILE A 68 -1.13 6.61 -3.87
C ILE A 68 -1.09 7.11 -2.43
N ILE A 69 -2.06 6.66 -1.61
CA ILE A 69 -2.16 7.04 -0.19
C ILE A 69 -1.88 5.80 0.65
N ILE A 70 -0.90 5.91 1.54
CA ILE A 70 -0.43 4.82 2.40
C ILE A 70 -0.41 5.24 3.87
N PRO A 71 -0.61 4.30 4.82
CA PRO A 71 -0.64 4.62 6.24
C PRO A 71 0.76 4.93 6.81
N GLU A 72 1.83 4.34 6.26
CA GLU A 72 3.20 4.48 6.78
C GLU A 72 4.24 4.18 5.69
N ILE A 73 5.51 4.50 5.94
CA ILE A 73 6.63 4.31 5.01
C ILE A 73 7.80 3.51 5.63
N VAL A 74 7.63 3.04 6.86
CA VAL A 74 8.70 2.36 7.61
C VAL A 74 8.90 0.94 7.12
N THR A 75 7.82 0.25 6.73
CA THR A 75 7.90 -1.12 6.23
C THR A 75 8.26 -1.16 4.75
N THR A 76 9.05 -2.14 4.34
CA THR A 76 9.40 -2.33 2.92
C THR A 76 8.21 -2.74 2.05
N PHE A 77 7.11 -3.19 2.64
CA PHE A 77 5.88 -3.58 1.94
C PHE A 77 5.36 -2.44 1.05
N TYR A 78 5.07 -1.28 1.65
CA TYR A 78 4.53 -0.15 0.90
C TYR A 78 5.50 0.40 -0.14
N MET A 79 6.80 0.43 0.17
CA MET A 79 7.82 0.87 -0.78
C MET A 79 7.89 -0.06 -1.99
N THR A 80 7.81 -1.37 -1.79
CA THR A 80 7.79 -2.36 -2.89
C THR A 80 6.52 -2.20 -3.73
N PHE A 81 5.35 -2.09 -3.09
CA PHE A 81 4.09 -1.84 -3.79
C PHE A 81 4.14 -0.57 -4.65
N ILE A 82 4.63 0.54 -4.09
CA ILE A 82 4.74 1.83 -4.81
C ILE A 82 5.66 1.68 -6.03
N ASN A 83 6.81 1.04 -5.89
CA ASN A 83 7.74 0.83 -6.99
C ASN A 83 7.10 0.03 -8.14
N GLU A 84 6.41 -1.06 -7.82
CA GLU A 84 5.71 -1.89 -8.80
C GLU A 84 4.55 -1.12 -9.46
N ALA A 85 3.70 -0.47 -8.66
CA ALA A 85 2.59 0.33 -9.17
C ALA A 85 3.08 1.47 -10.07
N GLN A 86 4.13 2.19 -9.67
CA GLN A 86 4.72 3.26 -10.46
C GLN A 86 5.26 2.76 -11.80
N ALA A 87 5.94 1.60 -11.81
CA ALA A 87 6.46 1.01 -13.05
C ALA A 87 5.32 0.65 -14.03
N ILE A 88 4.20 0.13 -13.53
CA ILE A 88 3.01 -0.21 -14.32
C ILE A 88 2.33 1.07 -14.85
N LEU A 89 2.02 2.01 -13.97
CA LEU A 89 1.29 3.25 -14.30
C LEU A 89 2.09 4.14 -15.26
N ARG A 90 3.42 4.19 -15.11
CA ARG A 90 4.30 4.93 -16.03
C ARG A 90 4.23 4.40 -17.47
N LYS A 91 4.12 3.09 -17.68
CA LYS A 91 3.95 2.49 -19.02
C LYS A 91 2.64 2.92 -19.66
N GLN A 92 1.64 3.29 -18.86
CA GLN A 92 0.34 3.81 -19.31
C GLN A 92 0.29 5.35 -19.39
N GLY A 93 1.44 6.01 -19.19
CA GLY A 93 1.55 7.47 -19.30
C GLY A 93 1.16 8.24 -18.02
N TYR A 94 0.89 7.56 -16.92
CA TYR A 94 0.54 8.20 -15.65
C TYR A 94 1.77 8.54 -14.82
N LYS A 95 1.66 9.64 -14.07
CA LYS A 95 2.58 10.06 -13.00
C LYS A 95 1.96 9.68 -11.66
N VAL A 96 2.81 9.33 -10.69
CA VAL A 96 2.36 8.93 -9.33
C VAL A 96 2.65 10.05 -8.35
N MET A 97 1.66 10.38 -7.53
CA MET A 97 1.74 11.29 -6.38
C MET A 97 1.53 10.47 -5.11
N ILE A 98 2.49 10.53 -4.19
CA ILE A 98 2.46 9.73 -2.96
C ILE A 98 2.10 10.63 -1.79
N ALA A 99 1.18 10.18 -0.93
CA ALA A 99 0.87 10.82 0.34
C ALA A 99 0.88 9.76 1.46
N ILE A 100 1.41 10.15 2.63
CA ILE A 100 1.57 9.28 3.79
C ILE A 100 0.69 9.83 4.90
N SER A 101 -0.10 8.98 5.52
CA SER A 101 -1.08 9.37 6.54
C SER A 101 -0.56 9.18 7.97
N ASN A 102 0.62 8.57 8.15
CA ASN A 102 1.28 8.35 9.45
C ASN A 102 0.35 7.69 10.49
N GLU A 103 -0.42 6.67 10.10
CA GLU A 103 -1.43 5.99 10.91
C GLU A 103 -2.46 6.95 11.52
N ASN A 104 -2.67 8.13 10.92
CA ASN A 104 -3.58 9.17 11.39
C ASN A 104 -4.76 9.37 10.41
N PRO A 105 -5.99 9.03 10.81
CA PRO A 105 -7.17 9.15 9.94
C PRO A 105 -7.50 10.58 9.51
N GLU A 106 -7.17 11.60 10.32
CA GLU A 106 -7.36 13.01 9.93
C GLU A 106 -6.37 13.42 8.85
N GLN A 107 -5.10 13.01 8.98
CA GLN A 107 -4.10 13.25 7.94
C GLN A 107 -4.44 12.50 6.65
N GLU A 108 -4.97 11.30 6.75
CA GLU A 108 -5.51 10.56 5.61
C GLU A 108 -6.62 11.36 4.92
N ARG A 109 -7.55 11.92 5.70
CA ARG A 109 -8.62 12.78 5.18
C ARG A 109 -8.08 13.98 4.42
N GLU A 110 -7.09 14.68 4.97
CA GLU A 110 -6.43 15.80 4.31
C GLU A 110 -5.75 15.37 3.01
N ASN A 111 -5.06 14.22 3.01
CA ASN A 111 -4.42 13.66 1.83
C ASN A 111 -5.43 13.36 0.70
N ILE A 112 -6.60 12.79 1.04
CA ILE A 112 -7.66 12.51 0.06
C ILE A 112 -8.19 13.81 -0.55
N LEU A 113 -8.49 14.82 0.28
CA LEU A 113 -8.95 16.12 -0.19
C LEU A 113 -7.89 16.84 -1.04
N MET A 114 -6.61 16.71 -0.71
CA MET A 114 -5.51 17.22 -1.52
C MET A 114 -5.48 16.54 -2.90
N MET A 115 -5.60 15.21 -2.96
CA MET A 115 -5.65 14.48 -4.25
C MET A 115 -6.85 14.90 -5.09
N GLU A 116 -8.02 15.11 -4.47
CA GLU A 116 -9.21 15.65 -5.14
C GLU A 116 -8.97 17.05 -5.70
N GLN A 117 -8.37 17.97 -4.91
CA GLN A 117 -8.02 19.32 -5.36
C GLN A 117 -7.01 19.33 -6.52
N LEU A 118 -6.05 18.39 -6.51
CA LEU A 118 -5.09 18.20 -7.59
C LEU A 118 -5.69 17.50 -8.81
N ARG A 119 -6.97 17.08 -8.72
CA ARG A 119 -7.72 16.39 -9.77
C ARG A 119 -6.99 15.18 -10.32
N VAL A 120 -6.50 14.32 -9.41
CA VAL A 120 -5.94 13.04 -9.83
C VAL A 120 -7.00 12.21 -10.56
N ASP A 121 -6.61 11.43 -11.55
CA ASP A 121 -7.53 10.62 -12.35
C ASP A 121 -8.02 9.39 -11.58
N GLY A 122 -7.33 9.00 -10.50
CA GLY A 122 -7.73 7.92 -9.61
C GLY A 122 -6.79 7.79 -8.41
N ILE A 123 -7.17 6.99 -7.43
CA ILE A 123 -6.44 6.80 -6.17
C ILE A 123 -6.27 5.31 -5.86
N LEU A 124 -5.03 4.87 -5.64
CA LEU A 124 -4.70 3.62 -4.95
C LEU A 124 -4.54 3.92 -3.47
N MET A 125 -5.19 3.15 -2.60
CA MET A 125 -5.25 3.49 -1.19
C MET A 125 -5.15 2.29 -0.27
N SER A 126 -4.30 2.38 0.75
CA SER A 126 -4.30 1.50 1.91
C SER A 126 -4.77 2.30 3.13
N ALA A 127 -5.94 1.96 3.68
CA ALA A 127 -6.61 2.77 4.68
C ALA A 127 -5.93 2.69 6.07
N CYS A 128 -5.86 3.81 6.78
CA CYS A 128 -5.43 3.84 8.18
C CYS A 128 -6.44 3.14 9.10
N ASP A 129 -7.73 3.39 8.86
CA ASP A 129 -8.83 2.90 9.68
C ASP A 129 -9.96 2.40 8.79
N LYS A 130 -10.57 1.27 9.19
CA LYS A 130 -11.64 0.62 8.42
C LYS A 130 -12.99 1.36 8.43
N GLU A 131 -13.17 2.38 9.27
CA GLU A 131 -14.46 3.05 9.45
C GLU A 131 -14.41 4.58 9.37
N HIS A 132 -13.28 5.20 9.73
CA HIS A 132 -13.21 6.65 9.99
C HIS A 132 -13.59 7.52 8.78
N ASN A 133 -13.05 7.25 7.61
CA ASN A 133 -13.20 8.11 6.42
C ASN A 133 -14.19 7.57 5.37
N VAL A 134 -15.05 6.62 5.72
CA VAL A 134 -16.01 5.97 4.81
C VAL A 134 -16.89 6.99 4.07
N ASP A 135 -17.34 8.04 4.76
CA ASP A 135 -18.15 9.11 4.18
C ASP A 135 -17.40 9.88 3.07
N LEU A 136 -16.11 10.14 3.29
CA LEU A 136 -15.29 10.85 2.32
C LEU A 136 -14.95 9.99 1.12
N TYR A 137 -14.60 8.72 1.31
CA TYR A 137 -14.34 7.80 0.21
C TYR A 137 -15.52 7.73 -0.75
N ASN A 138 -16.73 7.52 -0.22
CA ASN A 138 -17.94 7.47 -1.03
C ASN A 138 -18.18 8.79 -1.78
N LYS A 139 -18.01 9.95 -1.14
CA LYS A 139 -18.15 11.26 -1.79
C LYS A 139 -17.16 11.49 -2.92
N VAL A 140 -15.90 11.07 -2.75
CA VAL A 140 -14.86 11.22 -3.79
C VAL A 140 -15.17 10.32 -5.00
N ILE A 141 -15.63 9.10 -4.74
CA ILE A 141 -16.08 8.17 -5.79
C ILE A 141 -17.30 8.73 -6.54
N GLU A 142 -18.31 9.25 -5.81
CA GLU A 142 -19.50 9.88 -6.40
C GLU A 142 -19.17 11.09 -7.28
N ARG A 143 -18.07 11.79 -6.98
CA ARG A 143 -17.55 12.91 -7.79
C ARG A 143 -16.74 12.47 -9.00
N GLY A 144 -16.59 11.16 -9.21
CA GLY A 144 -15.97 10.58 -10.40
C GLY A 144 -14.48 10.28 -10.29
N ILE A 145 -13.89 10.32 -9.09
CA ILE A 145 -12.51 9.89 -8.86
C ILE A 145 -12.53 8.45 -8.32
N PRO A 146 -12.14 7.43 -9.10
CA PRO A 146 -12.13 6.06 -8.65
C PRO A 146 -11.08 5.84 -7.56
N ILE A 147 -11.46 5.05 -6.54
CA ILE A 147 -10.57 4.57 -5.48
C ILE A 147 -10.49 3.05 -5.59
N VAL A 148 -9.28 2.50 -5.57
CA VAL A 148 -9.03 1.07 -5.38
C VAL A 148 -8.26 0.89 -4.10
N PHE A 149 -8.81 0.12 -3.16
CA PHE A 149 -8.13 -0.21 -1.92
C PHE A 149 -7.17 -1.38 -2.14
N PHE A 150 -6.02 -1.32 -1.50
CA PHE A 150 -5.06 -2.43 -1.45
C PHE A 150 -4.57 -2.66 -0.01
N ASP A 151 -4.19 -3.91 0.30
CA ASP A 151 -3.74 -4.36 1.62
C ASP A 151 -4.80 -4.10 2.70
N ARG A 152 -4.88 -2.90 3.25
CA ARG A 152 -5.87 -2.51 4.25
C ARG A 152 -7.12 -1.97 3.56
N THR A 153 -8.17 -2.76 3.61
CA THR A 153 -9.42 -2.54 2.87
C THR A 153 -10.55 -2.05 3.78
N VAL A 154 -11.61 -1.50 3.17
CA VAL A 154 -12.75 -0.90 3.86
C VAL A 154 -14.06 -1.49 3.33
N GLU A 155 -14.80 -2.24 4.16
CA GLU A 155 -16.01 -2.97 3.74
C GLU A 155 -17.20 -2.09 3.36
N LYS A 156 -17.35 -0.93 4.02
CA LYS A 156 -18.52 -0.06 3.86
C LYS A 156 -18.43 0.89 2.64
N VAL A 157 -17.45 0.70 1.77
CA VAL A 157 -17.23 1.52 0.57
C VAL A 157 -17.45 0.67 -0.67
N LYS A 158 -18.21 1.20 -1.63
CA LYS A 158 -18.41 0.55 -2.94
C LYS A 158 -17.20 0.81 -3.83
N ALA A 159 -16.08 0.19 -3.52
CA ALA A 159 -14.82 0.31 -4.24
C ALA A 159 -14.20 -1.06 -4.49
N SER A 160 -13.43 -1.20 -5.56
CA SER A 160 -12.64 -2.41 -5.77
C SER A 160 -11.53 -2.52 -4.74
N GLN A 161 -11.22 -3.75 -4.34
CA GLN A 161 -10.30 -4.04 -3.25
C GLN A 161 -9.39 -5.21 -3.63
N VAL A 162 -8.10 -5.08 -3.34
CA VAL A 162 -7.10 -6.13 -3.55
C VAL A 162 -6.33 -6.33 -2.26
N HIS A 163 -6.43 -7.50 -1.66
CA HIS A 163 -5.77 -7.79 -0.38
C HIS A 163 -5.26 -9.22 -0.32
N MET A 164 -4.42 -9.52 0.65
CA MET A 164 -4.12 -10.91 0.97
C MET A 164 -5.30 -11.54 1.72
N ASP A 165 -5.55 -12.83 1.53
CA ASP A 165 -6.48 -13.59 2.37
C ASP A 165 -5.84 -13.82 3.75
N ASP A 166 -5.90 -12.79 4.58
CA ASP A 166 -5.26 -12.75 5.90
C ASP A 166 -5.79 -13.85 6.83
N TYR A 167 -7.07 -14.18 6.71
CA TYR A 167 -7.68 -15.26 7.50
C TYR A 167 -7.06 -16.61 7.16
N ILE A 168 -7.06 -16.98 5.88
CA ILE A 168 -6.60 -18.31 5.47
C ILE A 168 -5.07 -18.45 5.68
N MET A 169 -4.31 -17.40 5.44
CA MET A 169 -2.86 -17.42 5.63
C MET A 169 -2.47 -17.49 7.10
N SER A 170 -3.19 -16.76 7.97
CA SER A 170 -3.03 -16.87 9.42
C SER A 170 -3.37 -18.27 9.93
N PHE A 171 -4.50 -18.80 9.46
CA PHE A 171 -4.91 -20.18 9.80
C PHE A 171 -3.82 -21.20 9.45
N PHE A 172 -3.27 -21.15 8.23
CA PHE A 172 -2.24 -22.08 7.80
C PHE A 172 -0.91 -21.88 8.54
N MET A 173 -0.53 -20.66 8.87
CA MET A 173 0.69 -20.41 9.65
C MET A 173 0.58 -21.01 11.05
N VAL A 174 -0.55 -20.78 11.75
CA VAL A 174 -0.78 -21.33 13.09
C VAL A 174 -0.95 -22.84 13.03
N GLU A 175 -1.66 -23.38 12.04
CA GLU A 175 -1.74 -24.83 11.80
C GLU A 175 -0.33 -25.45 11.63
N ALA A 176 0.56 -24.79 10.90
CA ALA A 176 1.93 -25.28 10.72
C ALA A 176 2.70 -25.38 12.05
N LEU A 177 2.55 -24.39 12.94
CA LEU A 177 3.12 -24.45 14.30
C LEU A 177 2.53 -25.62 15.10
N LEU A 178 1.21 -25.76 15.11
CA LEU A 178 0.51 -26.81 15.84
C LEU A 178 0.90 -28.22 15.35
N ARG A 179 1.09 -28.40 14.03
CA ARG A 179 1.59 -29.65 13.44
C ARG A 179 3.03 -29.98 13.82
N LYS A 180 3.87 -28.96 14.10
CA LYS A 180 5.21 -29.14 14.63
C LYS A 180 5.23 -29.50 16.12
N GLY A 181 4.09 -29.42 16.81
CA GLY A 181 3.93 -29.80 18.21
C GLY A 181 3.90 -28.63 19.20
N TYR A 182 4.00 -27.38 18.73
CA TYR A 182 3.77 -26.21 19.57
C TYR A 182 2.32 -26.17 20.03
N LYS A 183 2.08 -25.82 21.30
CA LYS A 183 0.74 -25.89 21.92
C LYS A 183 0.31 -24.60 22.61
N HIS A 184 1.26 -23.78 23.03
CA HIS A 184 1.04 -22.54 23.76
C HIS A 184 1.53 -21.35 22.92
N ILE A 185 0.74 -20.99 21.93
CA ILE A 185 1.09 -19.97 20.93
C ILE A 185 0.56 -18.62 21.40
N ILE A 186 1.45 -17.66 21.63
CA ILE A 186 1.10 -16.27 21.95
C ILE A 186 0.87 -15.51 20.64
N HIS A 187 -0.19 -14.71 20.58
CA HIS A 187 -0.44 -13.82 19.46
C HIS A 187 -0.15 -12.36 19.81
N ILE A 188 0.71 -11.70 19.02
CA ILE A 188 0.89 -10.25 19.04
C ILE A 188 0.08 -9.67 17.89
N PRO A 189 -1.14 -9.17 18.13
CA PRO A 189 -2.03 -8.67 17.09
C PRO A 189 -1.62 -7.27 16.59
N GLY A 190 -2.19 -6.85 15.48
CA GLY A 190 -2.27 -5.44 15.10
C GLY A 190 -3.44 -4.73 15.77
N PRO A 191 -3.57 -3.41 15.57
CA PRO A 191 -4.68 -2.62 16.08
C PRO A 191 -6.04 -3.09 15.56
N ALA A 192 -7.07 -3.02 16.40
CA ALA A 192 -8.42 -3.50 16.07
C ALA A 192 -9.13 -2.67 14.99
N TYR A 193 -8.67 -1.45 14.74
CA TYR A 193 -9.18 -0.59 13.68
C TYR A 193 -8.68 -0.97 12.28
N ILE A 194 -7.73 -1.91 12.18
CA ILE A 194 -7.22 -2.47 10.92
C ILE A 194 -7.95 -3.79 10.63
N ARG A 195 -8.59 -3.93 9.46
CA ARG A 195 -9.31 -5.15 9.07
C ARG A 195 -8.43 -6.40 9.12
N ASN A 196 -7.22 -6.32 8.60
CA ASN A 196 -6.27 -7.43 8.57
C ASN A 196 -5.99 -8.01 9.97
N SER A 197 -5.98 -7.16 11.02
CA SER A 197 -5.78 -7.61 12.40
C SER A 197 -6.89 -8.54 12.87
N TYR A 198 -8.15 -8.18 12.56
CA TYR A 198 -9.31 -9.01 12.88
C TYR A 198 -9.25 -10.36 12.15
N GLU A 199 -8.94 -10.36 10.85
CA GLU A 199 -8.87 -11.59 10.05
C GLU A 199 -7.74 -12.51 10.52
N ARG A 200 -6.57 -11.96 10.85
CA ARG A 200 -5.44 -12.73 11.40
C ARG A 200 -5.76 -13.35 12.74
N LEU A 201 -6.41 -12.60 13.64
CA LEU A 201 -6.88 -13.13 14.93
C LEU A 201 -7.92 -14.23 14.73
N ARG A 202 -8.85 -14.08 13.78
CA ARG A 202 -9.85 -15.11 13.46
C ARG A 202 -9.18 -16.40 12.98
N GLY A 203 -8.23 -16.30 12.04
CA GLY A 203 -7.47 -17.45 11.56
C GLY A 203 -6.68 -18.16 12.67
N TYR A 204 -6.07 -17.39 13.58
CA TYR A 204 -5.39 -17.94 14.76
C TYR A 204 -6.35 -18.74 15.65
N ARG A 205 -7.53 -18.19 15.97
CA ARG A 205 -8.54 -18.84 16.82
C ARG A 205 -9.03 -20.14 16.20
N ASP A 206 -9.41 -20.10 14.93
CA ASP A 206 -9.98 -21.24 14.22
C ASP A 206 -8.95 -22.37 14.04
N ALA A 207 -7.66 -22.03 13.92
CA ALA A 207 -6.59 -23.03 13.89
C ALA A 207 -6.44 -23.73 15.25
N LEU A 208 -6.47 -22.99 16.37
CA LEU A 208 -6.48 -23.58 17.71
C LEU A 208 -7.67 -24.52 17.91
N GLU A 209 -8.86 -24.06 17.54
CA GLU A 209 -10.10 -24.86 17.64
C GLU A 209 -10.00 -26.17 16.86
N LYS A 210 -9.48 -26.14 15.62
CA LYS A 210 -9.27 -27.33 14.80
C LYS A 210 -8.38 -28.37 15.47
N PHE A 211 -7.42 -27.94 16.28
CA PHE A 211 -6.52 -28.81 17.04
C PHE A 211 -6.99 -29.08 18.47
N HIS A 212 -8.24 -28.70 18.78
CA HIS A 212 -8.84 -28.88 20.12
C HIS A 212 -8.04 -28.19 21.24
N ILE A 213 -7.39 -27.08 20.95
CA ILE A 213 -6.71 -26.20 21.91
C ILE A 213 -7.66 -25.08 22.29
N GLU A 214 -7.93 -24.93 23.57
CA GLU A 214 -8.80 -23.88 24.06
C GLU A 214 -8.18 -22.49 23.85
N TYR A 215 -8.92 -21.60 23.19
CA TYR A 215 -8.53 -20.19 23.03
C TYR A 215 -8.51 -19.48 24.39
N GLN A 216 -7.38 -18.90 24.75
CA GLN A 216 -7.22 -18.11 25.97
C GLN A 216 -7.04 -16.63 25.58
N ALA A 217 -7.93 -15.76 26.06
CA ALA A 217 -7.84 -14.33 25.73
C ALA A 217 -6.54 -13.67 26.23
N GLN A 218 -5.92 -14.22 27.28
CA GLN A 218 -4.64 -13.77 27.83
C GLN A 218 -3.43 -14.07 26.93
N ASP A 219 -3.56 -15.00 25.97
CA ASP A 219 -2.53 -15.36 24.99
C ASP A 219 -2.52 -14.38 23.80
N VAL A 220 -3.52 -13.50 23.71
CA VAL A 220 -3.56 -12.39 22.78
C VAL A 220 -3.04 -11.15 23.50
N LEU A 221 -1.86 -10.72 23.12
CA LEU A 221 -1.19 -9.60 23.79
C LEU A 221 -1.74 -8.24 23.33
N SER A 222 -1.16 -7.16 23.84
CA SER A 222 -1.47 -5.82 23.34
C SER A 222 -1.03 -5.66 21.89
N PRO A 223 -1.76 -4.86 21.07
CA PRO A 223 -1.38 -4.60 19.69
C PRO A 223 0.01 -3.99 19.56
N ALA A 224 0.73 -4.38 18.50
CA ALA A 224 2.04 -3.82 18.17
C ALA A 224 2.26 -3.76 16.66
N LEU A 225 2.76 -2.63 16.17
CA LEU A 225 3.17 -2.41 14.77
C LEU A 225 4.67 -2.18 14.65
N SER A 226 5.31 -1.58 15.66
CA SER A 226 6.74 -1.26 15.67
C SER A 226 7.57 -2.27 16.46
N ALA A 227 8.89 -2.22 16.31
CA ALA A 227 9.81 -3.07 17.09
C ALA A 227 9.84 -2.68 18.57
N GLU A 228 9.73 -1.39 18.88
CA GLU A 228 9.64 -0.88 20.23
C GLU A 228 8.41 -1.40 20.94
N GLU A 229 7.24 -1.32 20.30
CA GLU A 229 6.00 -1.85 20.84
C GLU A 229 6.06 -3.36 21.03
N GLY A 230 6.57 -4.10 20.02
CA GLY A 230 6.74 -5.55 20.10
C GLY A 230 7.68 -5.99 21.24
N SER A 231 8.79 -5.27 21.46
CA SER A 231 9.69 -5.50 22.59
C SER A 231 9.00 -5.25 23.92
N TRP A 232 8.33 -4.11 24.05
CA TRP A 232 7.63 -3.71 25.27
C TRP A 232 6.52 -4.69 25.66
N VAL A 233 5.69 -5.08 24.68
CA VAL A 233 4.59 -6.04 24.92
C VAL A 233 5.16 -7.39 25.37
N MET A 234 6.22 -7.85 24.72
CA MET A 234 6.83 -9.14 25.05
C MET A 234 7.55 -9.11 26.41
N GLU A 235 8.27 -8.04 26.74
CA GLU A 235 8.91 -7.87 28.06
C GLU A 235 7.87 -7.97 29.18
N ARG A 236 6.73 -7.27 29.04
CA ARG A 236 5.64 -7.33 30.03
C ARG A 236 4.97 -8.71 30.12
N PHE A 237 4.90 -9.43 29.02
CA PHE A 237 4.39 -10.81 29.05
C PHE A 237 5.36 -11.74 29.77
N LEU A 238 6.66 -11.64 29.50
CA LEU A 238 7.70 -12.45 30.14
C LEU A 238 7.77 -12.25 31.66
N GLU A 239 7.43 -11.05 32.17
CA GLU A 239 7.37 -10.78 33.61
C GLU A 239 6.30 -11.62 34.32
N LYS A 240 5.25 -12.07 33.63
CA LYS A 240 4.17 -12.88 34.18
C LYS A 240 4.58 -14.33 34.43
N ASN A 241 5.71 -14.77 33.85
CA ASN A 241 6.21 -16.15 33.91
C ASN A 241 5.17 -17.21 33.47
N VAL A 242 4.32 -16.87 32.54
CA VAL A 242 3.37 -17.80 31.92
C VAL A 242 4.12 -18.66 30.89
N PRO A 243 3.99 -20.00 30.90
CA PRO A 243 4.62 -20.86 29.91
C PRO A 243 4.06 -20.56 28.50
N PHE A 244 4.93 -20.58 27.49
CA PHE A 244 4.58 -20.51 26.07
C PHE A 244 5.70 -21.15 25.24
N ASP A 245 5.39 -21.60 24.03
CA ASP A 245 6.35 -22.29 23.16
C ASP A 245 6.46 -21.66 21.77
N ALA A 246 5.54 -20.75 21.39
CA ALA A 246 5.63 -20.00 20.13
C ALA A 246 5.02 -18.60 20.23
N VAL A 247 5.49 -17.70 19.36
CA VAL A 247 4.91 -16.35 19.13
C VAL A 247 4.51 -16.23 17.67
N PHE A 248 3.25 -15.90 17.44
CA PHE A 248 2.68 -15.55 16.16
C PHE A 248 2.38 -14.05 16.12
N GLY A 249 3.07 -13.30 15.27
CA GLY A 249 2.96 -11.85 15.22
C GLY A 249 2.25 -11.32 13.98
N PHE A 250 1.66 -10.14 14.15
CA PHE A 250 0.97 -9.41 13.09
C PHE A 250 1.93 -8.89 12.02
N THR A 251 3.07 -8.29 12.44
CA THR A 251 4.09 -7.76 11.52
C THR A 251 5.46 -8.33 11.86
N GLU A 252 6.36 -8.32 10.85
CA GLU A 252 7.77 -8.68 11.02
C GLU A 252 8.45 -7.77 12.04
N THR A 253 8.22 -6.46 11.98
CA THR A 253 8.83 -5.47 12.89
C THR A 253 8.47 -5.73 14.33
N ALA A 254 7.19 -5.98 14.65
CA ALA A 254 6.75 -6.31 16.00
C ALA A 254 7.40 -7.62 16.52
N VAL A 255 7.49 -8.65 15.66
CA VAL A 255 8.13 -9.93 16.03
C VAL A 255 9.63 -9.78 16.22
N LEU A 256 10.32 -8.93 15.47
CA LEU A 256 11.73 -8.64 15.69
C LEU A 256 11.97 -7.92 17.01
N GLY A 257 11.06 -7.04 17.43
CA GLY A 257 11.05 -6.46 18.76
C GLY A 257 10.86 -7.52 19.87
N ALA A 258 9.85 -8.38 19.70
CA ALA A 258 9.61 -9.50 20.62
C ALA A 258 10.80 -10.47 20.69
N LYS A 259 11.45 -10.77 19.56
CA LYS A 259 12.69 -11.55 19.49
C LYS A 259 13.78 -10.97 20.39
N SER A 260 13.99 -9.65 20.32
CA SER A 260 14.97 -8.97 21.17
C SER A 260 14.68 -9.15 22.67
N ALA A 261 13.41 -9.02 23.07
CA ALA A 261 12.99 -9.22 24.46
C ALA A 261 13.19 -10.67 24.93
N ILE A 262 12.84 -11.65 24.10
CA ILE A 262 13.01 -13.09 24.36
C ILE A 262 14.48 -13.43 24.55
N GLN A 263 15.35 -12.95 23.64
CA GLN A 263 16.80 -13.19 23.74
C GLN A 263 17.45 -12.51 24.95
N LYS A 264 17.03 -11.29 25.31
CA LYS A 264 17.48 -10.62 26.55
C LYS A 264 17.12 -11.40 27.81
N ARG A 265 16.01 -12.16 27.78
CA ARG A 265 15.60 -13.06 28.89
C ARG A 265 16.40 -14.36 28.90
N GLY A 266 17.27 -14.60 27.94
CA GLY A 266 18.10 -15.80 27.82
C GLY A 266 17.43 -17.00 27.19
N LEU A 267 16.23 -16.82 26.59
CA LEU A 267 15.51 -17.86 25.85
C LEU A 267 16.06 -18.00 24.41
N ARG A 268 16.22 -19.23 23.97
CA ARG A 268 16.75 -19.56 22.63
C ARG A 268 15.62 -19.71 21.64
N ILE A 269 15.91 -19.35 20.41
CA ILE A 269 14.98 -19.43 19.27
C ILE A 269 15.63 -20.34 18.22
N PRO A 270 15.00 -21.44 17.80
CA PRO A 270 13.63 -21.89 18.16
C PRO A 270 13.56 -22.84 19.39
N GLU A 271 14.67 -23.21 20.02
CA GLU A 271 14.74 -24.33 20.97
C GLU A 271 13.83 -24.16 22.20
N ASP A 272 13.69 -22.94 22.71
CA ASP A 272 12.83 -22.63 23.85
C ASP A 272 11.51 -21.96 23.39
N VAL A 273 11.56 -21.14 22.32
CA VAL A 273 10.40 -20.41 21.78
C VAL A 273 10.52 -20.25 20.27
N ALA A 274 9.51 -20.69 19.52
CA ALA A 274 9.41 -20.45 18.09
C ALA A 274 8.85 -19.05 17.77
N LEU A 275 9.27 -18.46 16.65
CA LEU A 275 8.75 -17.16 16.18
C LEU A 275 8.29 -17.22 14.74
N CYS A 276 7.13 -16.64 14.46
CA CYS A 276 6.66 -16.42 13.09
C CYS A 276 5.79 -15.17 12.98
N CYS A 277 5.59 -14.66 11.75
CA CYS A 277 4.73 -13.51 11.50
C CYS A 277 4.03 -13.54 10.13
N MET A 278 3.04 -12.64 9.95
CA MET A 278 2.18 -12.56 8.77
C MET A 278 2.72 -11.67 7.64
N SER A 279 3.77 -10.89 7.85
CA SER A 279 4.33 -10.03 6.82
C SER A 279 5.83 -10.15 6.78
N GLY A 280 6.32 -11.01 5.89
CA GLY A 280 7.74 -11.21 5.68
C GLY A 280 8.28 -10.31 4.59
N THR A 281 9.46 -9.76 4.84
CA THR A 281 10.26 -9.02 3.88
C THR A 281 11.63 -9.70 3.69
N ALA A 282 12.51 -9.12 2.86
CA ALA A 282 13.88 -9.61 2.73
C ALA A 282 14.63 -9.65 4.08
N LEU A 283 14.22 -8.83 5.06
CA LEU A 283 14.83 -8.81 6.38
C LEU A 283 14.67 -10.13 7.13
N ALA A 284 13.56 -10.85 6.93
CA ALA A 284 13.31 -12.15 7.52
C ALA A 284 14.43 -13.18 7.27
N SER A 285 15.06 -13.11 6.10
CA SER A 285 16.18 -13.98 5.71
C SER A 285 17.56 -13.47 6.16
N LEU A 286 17.65 -12.20 6.59
CA LEU A 286 18.92 -11.56 7.01
C LEU A 286 19.14 -11.61 8.51
N VAL A 287 18.08 -11.79 9.30
CA VAL A 287 18.19 -11.94 10.75
C VAL A 287 18.57 -13.37 11.12
N HIS A 288 19.21 -13.59 12.28
CA HIS A 288 19.54 -14.92 12.76
C HIS A 288 18.95 -15.16 14.16
N PRO A 289 18.23 -16.30 14.38
CA PRO A 289 17.77 -17.24 13.36
C PRO A 289 16.85 -16.58 12.34
N GLN A 290 16.85 -17.09 11.09
CA GLN A 290 16.00 -16.61 10.02
C GLN A 290 14.53 -16.79 10.38
N LEU A 291 13.72 -15.76 10.13
CA LEU A 291 12.33 -15.72 10.59
C LEU A 291 11.38 -16.43 9.63
N THR A 292 10.58 -17.35 10.17
CA THR A 292 9.43 -17.97 9.50
C THR A 292 8.34 -16.93 9.29
N VAL A 293 7.88 -16.77 8.04
CA VAL A 293 6.97 -15.69 7.68
C VAL A 293 5.93 -16.13 6.64
N VAL A 294 4.87 -15.36 6.52
CA VAL A 294 4.07 -15.31 5.30
C VAL A 294 4.61 -14.19 4.42
N GLU A 295 5.11 -14.52 3.25
CA GLU A 295 5.48 -13.55 2.22
C GLU A 295 4.23 -13.10 1.48
N GLN A 296 4.00 -11.79 1.45
CA GLN A 296 2.82 -11.20 0.82
C GLN A 296 3.02 -11.11 -0.70
N PRO A 297 1.97 -11.33 -1.51
CA PRO A 297 2.06 -11.31 -2.98
C PRO A 297 2.03 -9.86 -3.52
N ILE A 298 3.04 -9.03 -3.15
CA ILE A 298 3.04 -7.58 -3.34
C ILE A 298 2.98 -7.20 -4.83
N GLU A 299 3.79 -7.86 -5.68
CA GLU A 299 3.82 -7.60 -7.12
C GLU A 299 2.44 -7.85 -7.75
N LYS A 300 1.81 -8.99 -7.42
CA LYS A 300 0.49 -9.33 -7.92
C LYS A 300 -0.58 -8.38 -7.38
N MET A 301 -0.45 -7.95 -6.13
CA MET A 301 -1.34 -6.95 -5.53
C MET A 301 -1.23 -5.61 -6.28
N ALA A 302 -0.04 -5.15 -6.61
CA ALA A 302 0.16 -3.93 -7.38
C ALA A 302 -0.39 -4.06 -8.81
N GLN A 303 -0.17 -5.22 -9.47
CA GLN A 303 -0.69 -5.50 -10.82
C GLN A 303 -2.22 -5.43 -10.85
N GLU A 304 -2.90 -6.15 -9.95
CA GLU A 304 -4.37 -6.17 -9.92
C GLU A 304 -4.97 -4.82 -9.49
N SER A 305 -4.35 -4.13 -8.51
CA SER A 305 -4.80 -2.80 -8.09
C SER A 305 -4.68 -1.78 -9.22
N CYS A 306 -3.58 -1.77 -9.94
CA CYS A 306 -3.40 -0.89 -11.10
C CYS A 306 -4.35 -1.25 -12.24
N ARG A 307 -4.56 -2.55 -12.54
CA ARG A 307 -5.52 -2.99 -13.56
C ARG A 307 -6.92 -2.47 -13.26
N LEU A 308 -7.41 -2.72 -12.04
CA LEU A 308 -8.74 -2.27 -11.62
C LEU A 308 -8.88 -0.75 -11.68
N LEU A 309 -7.87 -0.01 -11.22
CA LEU A 309 -7.92 1.45 -11.24
C LEU A 309 -7.98 1.98 -12.68
N LEU A 310 -7.16 1.46 -13.59
CA LEU A 310 -7.13 1.88 -14.99
C LEU A 310 -8.44 1.53 -15.71
N GLU A 311 -9.04 0.38 -15.44
CA GLU A 311 -10.36 0.01 -15.94
C GLU A 311 -11.45 0.98 -15.43
N HIS A 312 -11.42 1.35 -14.15
CA HIS A 312 -12.38 2.32 -13.60
C HIS A 312 -12.21 3.71 -14.20
N ILE A 313 -10.98 4.14 -14.50
CA ILE A 313 -10.71 5.42 -15.17
C ILE A 313 -11.26 5.38 -16.61
N ALA A 314 -11.07 4.28 -17.33
CA ALA A 314 -11.46 4.16 -18.72
C ALA A 314 -12.99 4.00 -18.91
N ASP A 315 -13.63 3.16 -18.09
CA ASP A 315 -15.01 2.70 -18.30
C ASP A 315 -16.01 3.27 -17.29
N GLY A 316 -15.55 4.05 -16.30
CA GLY A 316 -16.38 4.61 -15.23
C GLY A 316 -16.95 3.51 -14.32
N TYR A 317 -16.37 3.20 -13.24
CA TYR A 317 -16.79 2.40 -12.06
C TYR A 317 -17.90 1.31 -12.29
N ARG A 318 -17.87 0.63 -13.44
CA ARG A 318 -18.96 -0.28 -13.85
C ARG A 318 -18.99 -1.59 -13.09
N ARG A 319 -17.82 -2.10 -12.67
CA ARG A 319 -17.70 -3.38 -11.97
C ARG A 319 -16.77 -3.24 -10.79
N ILE A 320 -17.29 -3.49 -9.60
CA ILE A 320 -16.53 -3.54 -8.37
C ILE A 320 -16.08 -4.98 -8.15
N GLU A 321 -14.79 -5.19 -7.88
CA GLU A 321 -14.19 -6.48 -7.62
C GLU A 321 -13.48 -6.48 -6.27
N GLU A 322 -13.62 -7.59 -5.55
CA GLU A 322 -12.79 -7.90 -4.38
C GLU A 322 -11.89 -9.08 -4.74
N ILE A 323 -10.58 -8.86 -4.69
CA ILE A 323 -9.56 -9.86 -5.04
C ILE A 323 -8.77 -10.23 -3.80
N ALA A 324 -9.02 -11.44 -3.29
CA ALA A 324 -8.24 -12.03 -2.21
C ALA A 324 -7.09 -12.87 -2.79
N LEU A 325 -5.86 -12.45 -2.54
CA LEU A 325 -4.64 -13.10 -2.98
C LEU A 325 -4.11 -14.04 -1.90
N ARG A 326 -3.38 -15.07 -2.30
CA ARG A 326 -2.67 -15.93 -1.34
C ARG A 326 -1.21 -15.53 -1.30
N GLY A 327 -0.69 -15.39 -0.07
CA GLY A 327 0.73 -15.30 0.20
C GLY A 327 1.40 -16.67 0.18
N GLU A 328 2.70 -16.69 0.42
CA GLU A 328 3.49 -17.92 0.57
C GLU A 328 3.98 -18.06 2.01
N THR A 329 3.74 -19.24 2.62
CA THR A 329 4.30 -19.55 3.94
C THR A 329 5.71 -20.09 3.76
N VAL A 330 6.69 -19.32 4.23
CA VAL A 330 8.11 -19.66 4.15
C VAL A 330 8.61 -20.05 5.53
N ILE A 331 8.81 -21.35 5.73
CA ILE A 331 9.34 -21.90 6.98
C ILE A 331 10.86 -21.74 6.99
N ARG A 332 11.39 -21.19 8.08
CA ARG A 332 12.83 -20.94 8.29
C ARG A 332 13.28 -21.40 9.69
N GLU A 333 14.45 -20.97 10.11
CA GLU A 333 15.13 -21.42 11.32
C GLU A 333 14.39 -21.09 12.64
N SER A 334 13.53 -20.09 12.63
CA SER A 334 12.85 -19.63 13.87
C SER A 334 11.66 -20.49 14.31
N THR A 335 11.32 -21.57 13.56
CA THR A 335 10.24 -22.51 13.94
C THR A 335 10.60 -23.96 13.73
#